data_00b4687dd2c20e0770e585360f0ea91b
#
_entry.id   00b4687dd2c20e0770e585360f0ea91b
#
_cell.length_a   1.000
_cell.length_b   1.000
_cell.length_c   1.000
_cell.angle_alpha   90.00
_cell.angle_beta   90.00
_cell.angle_gamma   90.00
#
_symmetry.space_group_name_H-M   'P 1'
#
loop_
_entity.id
_entity.type
_entity.pdbx_description
1 polymer ?
#
loop_
_entity_poly.entity_id
_entity_poly.type
_entity_poly.pdbx_seq_one_letter_code
_entity_poly.pdbx_strand_id
1 'polypeptide(L)'
;MKKLTDLEYLRLNTFQRLWYNIVLFVLGIPGWLASLVKAVGNGIAGAFRGIRNELTDCATTFTRGSWKTKVSYLVMGFGNIARGQVLRGLLFLVFESVFIVYMVTTGSYWLGKFRTLGDVPPGEVYNEVLDTYVRVNGDDSFKILLYGLLTILFIIAFVYTWRLNVKQNRISEEILATGKKLKSGKDDLRSVLDDQFHKTLLALPITGILVFTVIPILFMILLSLIHIS
;
A
#
# COMPACT_ATOMS: atom_id res chain seq x y z
N MET A 1 -44.99 5.04 -1.98
CA MET A 1 -45.65 5.93 -2.97
C MET A 1 -45.65 5.20 -4.32
N LYS A 2 -46.76 5.14 -5.03
CA LYS A 2 -46.83 4.48 -6.35
C LYS A 2 -46.09 5.36 -7.35
N LYS A 3 -45.16 4.80 -8.12
CA LYS A 3 -44.52 5.57 -9.20
C LYS A 3 -45.58 5.95 -10.21
N LEU A 4 -45.64 7.23 -10.54
CA LEU A 4 -46.54 7.74 -11.60
C LEU A 4 -46.11 7.15 -12.95
N THR A 5 -47.12 6.88 -13.80
CA THR A 5 -46.86 6.53 -15.20
C THR A 5 -46.36 7.75 -15.96
N ASP A 6 -45.64 7.56 -17.08
CA ASP A 6 -45.08 8.65 -17.88
C ASP A 6 -46.12 9.68 -18.32
N LEU A 7 -47.36 9.22 -18.62
CA LEU A 7 -48.50 10.06 -18.98
C LEU A 7 -49.00 10.90 -17.80
N GLU A 8 -49.02 10.35 -16.61
CA GLU A 8 -49.41 11.07 -15.37
C GLU A 8 -48.36 12.11 -14.99
N TYR A 9 -47.08 11.79 -15.16
CA TYR A 9 -45.98 12.74 -14.92
C TYR A 9 -45.99 13.92 -15.90
N LEU A 10 -46.35 13.70 -17.18
CA LEU A 10 -46.44 14.74 -18.18
C LEU A 10 -47.60 15.72 -17.93
N ARG A 11 -48.65 15.28 -17.22
CA ARG A 11 -49.80 16.14 -16.84
C ARG A 11 -49.55 17.05 -15.65
N LEU A 12 -48.44 16.83 -14.92
CA LEU A 12 -48.07 17.65 -13.77
C LEU A 12 -47.56 19.03 -14.20
N ASN A 13 -47.94 20.05 -13.43
CA ASN A 13 -47.37 21.38 -13.59
C ASN A 13 -45.90 21.41 -13.17
N THR A 14 -45.11 22.38 -13.64
CA THR A 14 -43.65 22.51 -13.40
C THR A 14 -43.31 22.38 -11.90
N PHE A 15 -44.07 23.04 -11.03
CA PHE A 15 -43.89 22.98 -9.59
C PHE A 15 -44.15 21.57 -9.01
N GLN A 16 -45.20 20.91 -9.48
CA GLN A 16 -45.55 19.54 -9.06
C GLN A 16 -44.52 18.51 -9.52
N ARG A 17 -43.93 18.68 -10.72
CA ARG A 17 -42.80 17.84 -11.20
C ARG A 17 -41.58 17.99 -10.33
N LEU A 18 -41.25 19.24 -9.97
CA LEU A 18 -40.12 19.52 -9.12
C LEU A 18 -40.27 18.91 -7.73
N TRP A 19 -41.46 19.07 -7.15
CA TRP A 19 -41.80 18.45 -5.86
C TRP A 19 -41.73 16.94 -5.90
N TYR A 20 -42.32 16.31 -6.92
CA TYR A 20 -42.30 14.87 -7.13
C TYR A 20 -40.87 14.33 -7.27
N ASN A 21 -40.00 15.00 -8.01
CA ASN A 21 -38.60 14.62 -8.16
C ASN A 21 -37.81 14.75 -6.86
N ILE A 22 -38.05 15.81 -6.06
CA ILE A 22 -37.46 15.98 -4.73
C ILE A 22 -37.90 14.83 -3.80
N VAL A 23 -39.17 14.52 -3.77
CA VAL A 23 -39.67 13.44 -2.93
C VAL A 23 -39.08 12.09 -3.35
N LEU A 24 -39.02 11.80 -4.64
CA LEU A 24 -38.38 10.57 -5.14
C LEU A 24 -36.88 10.51 -4.78
N PHE A 25 -36.18 11.63 -4.87
CA PHE A 25 -34.78 11.73 -4.49
C PHE A 25 -34.60 11.43 -2.98
N VAL A 26 -35.40 12.08 -2.13
CA VAL A 26 -35.35 11.89 -0.67
C VAL A 26 -35.72 10.44 -0.29
N LEU A 27 -36.71 9.87 -0.91
CA LEU A 27 -37.11 8.46 -0.69
C LEU A 27 -36.07 7.46 -1.23
N GLY A 28 -35.29 7.85 -2.23
CA GLY A 28 -34.18 7.04 -2.76
C GLY A 28 -32.94 7.01 -1.87
N ILE A 29 -32.71 8.02 -1.03
CA ILE A 29 -31.53 8.14 -0.16
C ILE A 29 -31.32 6.91 0.75
N PRO A 30 -32.34 6.39 1.47
CA PRO A 30 -32.16 5.21 2.31
C PRO A 30 -31.68 3.98 1.54
N GLY A 31 -32.24 3.76 0.33
CA GLY A 31 -31.84 2.64 -0.54
C GLY A 31 -30.40 2.79 -1.05
N TRP A 32 -30.01 3.98 -1.42
CA TRP A 32 -28.64 4.28 -1.87
C TRP A 32 -27.62 4.13 -0.72
N LEU A 33 -27.94 4.65 0.47
CA LEU A 33 -27.09 4.46 1.66
C LEU A 33 -26.96 2.98 2.02
N ALA A 34 -28.05 2.22 2.00
CA ALA A 34 -28.01 0.78 2.25
C ALA A 34 -27.14 0.04 1.22
N SER A 35 -27.19 0.44 -0.06
CA SER A 35 -26.33 -0.13 -1.11
C SER A 35 -24.87 0.21 -0.92
N LEU A 36 -24.53 1.43 -0.49
CA LEU A 36 -23.16 1.84 -0.16
C LEU A 36 -22.64 1.04 1.04
N VAL A 37 -23.37 0.96 2.13
CA VAL A 37 -22.97 0.17 3.31
C VAL A 37 -22.74 -1.29 2.93
N LYS A 38 -23.61 -1.87 2.10
CA LYS A 38 -23.46 -3.23 1.60
C LYS A 38 -22.25 -3.39 0.68
N ALA A 39 -22.00 -2.42 -0.19
CA ALA A 39 -20.82 -2.41 -1.08
C ALA A 39 -19.52 -2.31 -0.27
N VAL A 40 -19.45 -1.41 0.71
CA VAL A 40 -18.32 -1.28 1.62
C VAL A 40 -18.13 -2.55 2.45
N GLY A 41 -19.20 -3.10 3.03
CA GLY A 41 -19.15 -4.36 3.78
C GLY A 41 -18.64 -5.53 2.94
N ASN A 42 -19.13 -5.67 1.70
CA ASN A 42 -18.68 -6.69 0.77
C ASN A 42 -17.23 -6.48 0.35
N GLY A 43 -16.79 -5.23 0.15
CA GLY A 43 -15.42 -4.86 -0.13
C GLY A 43 -14.48 -5.26 1.00
N ILE A 44 -14.82 -4.92 2.24
CA ILE A 44 -14.07 -5.30 3.44
C ILE A 44 -14.02 -6.82 3.59
N ALA A 45 -15.16 -7.51 3.48
CA ALA A 45 -15.21 -8.96 3.56
C ALA A 45 -14.42 -9.65 2.44
N GLY A 46 -14.39 -9.06 1.24
CA GLY A 46 -13.57 -9.49 0.10
C GLY A 46 -12.08 -9.32 0.39
N ALA A 47 -11.68 -8.18 0.94
CA ALA A 47 -10.30 -7.90 1.34
C ALA A 47 -9.82 -8.89 2.42
N PHE A 48 -10.63 -9.14 3.46
CA PHE A 48 -10.30 -10.14 4.49
C PHE A 48 -10.17 -11.55 3.93
N ARG A 49 -11.06 -11.96 3.03
CA ARG A 49 -10.94 -13.26 2.34
C ARG A 49 -9.68 -13.33 1.48
N GLY A 50 -9.37 -12.25 0.78
CA GLY A 50 -8.14 -12.13 0.00
C GLY A 50 -6.89 -12.29 0.88
N ILE A 51 -6.80 -11.55 1.98
CA ILE A 51 -5.68 -11.65 2.94
C ILE A 51 -5.56 -13.06 3.50
N ARG A 52 -6.67 -13.66 3.93
CA ARG A 52 -6.67 -15.04 4.45
C ARG A 52 -6.16 -16.05 3.42
N ASN A 53 -6.63 -15.97 2.20
CA ASN A 53 -6.21 -16.88 1.12
C ASN A 53 -4.71 -16.72 0.85
N GLU A 54 -4.22 -15.48 0.79
CA GLU A 54 -2.80 -15.18 0.60
C GLU A 54 -1.92 -15.71 1.74
N LEU A 55 -2.36 -15.55 3.00
CA LEU A 55 -1.67 -16.11 4.16
C LEU A 55 -1.63 -17.64 4.11
N THR A 56 -2.73 -18.27 3.70
CA THR A 56 -2.80 -19.72 3.52
C THR A 56 -1.87 -20.15 2.39
N ASP A 57 -1.83 -19.43 1.28
CA ASP A 57 -0.93 -19.69 0.16
C ASP A 57 0.54 -19.52 0.56
N CYS A 58 0.87 -18.51 1.33
CA CYS A 58 2.22 -18.35 1.88
C CYS A 58 2.57 -19.54 2.79
N ALA A 59 1.71 -19.91 3.73
CA ALA A 59 1.96 -21.00 4.65
C ALA A 59 2.11 -22.35 3.91
N THR A 60 1.27 -22.64 2.92
CA THR A 60 1.36 -23.86 2.12
C THR A 60 2.61 -23.88 1.24
N THR A 61 3.01 -22.74 0.70
CA THR A 61 4.26 -22.61 -0.06
C THR A 61 5.48 -22.84 0.82
N PHE A 62 5.46 -22.37 2.07
CA PHE A 62 6.53 -22.63 3.02
C PHE A 62 6.61 -24.10 3.42
N THR A 63 5.48 -24.74 3.73
CA THR A 63 5.46 -26.13 4.19
C THR A 63 5.80 -27.14 3.10
N ARG A 64 5.26 -26.93 1.88
CA ARG A 64 5.43 -27.84 0.73
C ARG A 64 6.60 -27.50 -0.18
N GLY A 65 7.11 -26.28 -0.08
CA GLY A 65 8.19 -25.78 -0.93
C GLY A 65 9.53 -26.45 -0.65
N SER A 66 10.39 -26.47 -1.66
CA SER A 66 11.76 -26.95 -1.54
C SER A 66 12.58 -26.10 -0.57
N TRP A 67 13.73 -26.61 -0.13
CA TRP A 67 14.62 -25.86 0.78
C TRP A 67 15.03 -24.50 0.18
N LYS A 68 15.18 -24.40 -1.15
CA LYS A 68 15.50 -23.14 -1.85
C LYS A 68 14.41 -22.09 -1.67
N THR A 69 13.14 -22.51 -1.71
CA THR A 69 11.99 -21.65 -1.43
C THR A 69 11.94 -21.23 0.02
N LYS A 70 12.18 -22.17 0.97
CA LYS A 70 12.18 -21.86 2.40
C LYS A 70 13.24 -20.82 2.76
N VAL A 71 14.45 -20.93 2.23
CA VAL A 71 15.51 -19.92 2.42
C VAL A 71 15.10 -18.56 1.83
N SER A 72 14.37 -18.56 0.71
CA SER A 72 13.92 -17.32 0.05
C SER A 72 12.84 -16.55 0.83
N TYR A 73 12.27 -17.10 1.90
CA TYR A 73 11.43 -16.37 2.84
C TYR A 73 12.24 -15.44 3.75
N LEU A 74 13.49 -15.85 4.05
CA LEU A 74 14.39 -15.09 4.91
C LEU A 74 15.28 -14.16 4.09
N VAL A 75 15.80 -14.65 2.97
CA VAL A 75 16.68 -13.90 2.04
C VAL A 75 15.97 -13.82 0.70
N MET A 76 15.39 -12.66 0.40
CA MET A 76 14.62 -12.46 -0.83
C MET A 76 15.50 -12.68 -2.06
N GLY A 77 14.94 -13.38 -3.05
CA GLY A 77 15.64 -13.66 -4.31
C GLY A 77 16.58 -14.85 -4.29
N PHE A 78 16.94 -15.41 -3.13
CA PHE A 78 17.81 -16.58 -3.04
C PHE A 78 17.26 -17.76 -3.87
N GLY A 79 15.97 -18.06 -3.75
CA GLY A 79 15.34 -19.13 -4.50
C GLY A 79 15.37 -18.92 -6.01
N ASN A 80 15.31 -17.68 -6.48
CA ASN A 80 15.42 -17.32 -7.88
C ASN A 80 16.86 -17.50 -8.40
N ILE A 81 17.85 -17.02 -7.63
CA ILE A 81 19.28 -17.21 -7.94
C ILE A 81 19.62 -18.70 -8.02
N ALA A 82 19.21 -19.47 -7.01
CA ALA A 82 19.46 -20.91 -6.93
C ALA A 82 18.79 -21.74 -8.06
N ARG A 83 17.85 -21.15 -8.79
CA ARG A 83 17.19 -21.75 -9.97
C ARG A 83 17.66 -21.15 -11.31
N GLY A 84 18.72 -20.31 -11.29
CA GLY A 84 19.30 -19.72 -12.50
C GLY A 84 18.66 -18.39 -12.95
N GLN A 85 17.69 -17.86 -12.22
CA GLN A 85 17.10 -16.54 -12.49
C GLN A 85 17.86 -15.44 -11.73
N VAL A 86 19.15 -15.29 -12.06
CA VAL A 86 20.11 -14.46 -11.29
C VAL A 86 19.66 -13.00 -11.25
N LEU A 87 19.31 -12.40 -12.38
CA LEU A 87 18.91 -10.99 -12.47
C LEU A 87 17.71 -10.69 -11.56
N ARG A 88 16.69 -11.52 -11.64
CA ARG A 88 15.47 -11.35 -10.84
C ARG A 88 15.74 -11.53 -9.35
N GLY A 89 16.53 -12.54 -9.00
CA GLY A 89 16.91 -12.78 -7.61
C GLY A 89 17.78 -11.68 -7.05
N LEU A 90 18.70 -11.12 -7.84
CA LEU A 90 19.54 -10.00 -7.43
C LEU A 90 18.72 -8.74 -7.16
N LEU A 91 17.71 -8.45 -7.97
CA LEU A 91 16.82 -7.30 -7.74
C LEU A 91 16.08 -7.41 -6.41
N PHE A 92 15.57 -8.59 -6.07
CA PHE A 92 14.92 -8.81 -4.77
C PHE A 92 15.90 -8.66 -3.61
N LEU A 93 17.11 -9.19 -3.73
CA LEU A 93 18.15 -9.12 -2.71
C LEU A 93 18.61 -7.67 -2.48
N VAL A 94 18.83 -6.91 -3.55
CA VAL A 94 19.21 -5.49 -3.45
C VAL A 94 18.10 -4.70 -2.76
N PHE A 95 16.84 -4.93 -3.14
CA PHE A 95 15.70 -4.25 -2.51
C PHE A 95 15.62 -4.56 -1.00
N GLU A 96 15.80 -5.82 -0.61
CA GLU A 96 15.84 -6.23 0.81
C GLU A 96 16.99 -5.56 1.54
N SER A 97 18.19 -5.54 0.95
CA SER A 97 19.36 -4.91 1.55
C SER A 97 19.16 -3.42 1.77
N VAL A 98 18.61 -2.71 0.77
CA VAL A 98 18.26 -1.28 0.89
C VAL A 98 17.24 -1.05 1.99
N PHE A 99 16.21 -1.90 2.08
CA PHE A 99 15.22 -1.81 3.14
C PHE A 99 15.82 -2.00 4.52
N ILE A 100 16.65 -3.04 4.71
CA ILE A 100 17.30 -3.31 6.00
C ILE A 100 18.20 -2.15 6.40
N VAL A 101 19.05 -1.66 5.50
CA VAL A 101 19.93 -0.52 5.77
C VAL A 101 19.11 0.71 6.15
N TYR A 102 18.07 1.03 5.39
CA TYR A 102 17.17 2.14 5.69
C TYR A 102 16.53 1.99 7.08
N MET A 103 16.00 0.82 7.41
CA MET A 103 15.34 0.59 8.71
C MET A 103 16.31 0.72 9.88
N VAL A 104 17.54 0.21 9.73
CA VAL A 104 18.57 0.27 10.78
C VAL A 104 19.09 1.70 10.97
N THR A 105 19.29 2.45 9.89
CA THR A 105 19.91 3.80 9.96
C THR A 105 18.90 4.91 10.26
N THR A 106 17.69 4.80 9.76
CA THR A 106 16.75 5.94 9.71
C THR A 106 15.32 5.57 10.07
N GLY A 107 14.79 4.49 9.49
CA GLY A 107 13.38 4.15 9.55
C GLY A 107 12.88 3.84 10.96
N SER A 108 13.66 3.08 11.75
CA SER A 108 13.29 2.73 13.13
C SER A 108 13.20 3.95 14.04
N TYR A 109 14.07 4.94 13.85
CA TYR A 109 14.03 6.20 14.59
C TYR A 109 12.73 6.98 14.34
N TRP A 110 12.39 7.20 13.07
CA TRP A 110 11.18 7.95 12.71
C TRP A 110 9.90 7.20 13.09
N LEU A 111 9.91 5.87 12.94
CA LEU A 111 8.76 5.04 13.32
C LEU A 111 8.55 5.04 14.84
N GLY A 112 9.62 5.04 15.63
CA GLY A 112 9.54 5.13 17.09
C GLY A 112 8.93 6.45 17.55
N LYS A 113 9.35 7.57 16.95
CA LYS A 113 8.81 8.91 17.27
C LYS A 113 7.45 9.21 16.63
N PHE A 114 7.03 8.43 15.64
CA PHE A 114 5.77 8.66 14.93
C PHE A 114 4.53 8.59 15.84
N ARG A 115 4.59 7.77 16.90
CA ARG A 115 3.47 7.60 17.83
C ARG A 115 3.25 8.84 18.72
N THR A 116 4.32 9.49 19.15
CA THR A 116 4.29 10.63 20.08
C THR A 116 4.40 11.98 19.37
N LEU A 117 4.75 11.95 18.07
CA LEU A 117 5.06 13.14 17.26
C LEU A 117 6.18 14.03 17.86
N GLY A 118 7.03 13.42 18.69
CA GLY A 118 8.12 14.06 19.39
C GLY A 118 7.84 14.20 20.89
N ASP A 119 8.88 13.96 21.67
CA ASP A 119 8.80 13.95 23.14
C ASP A 119 9.48 15.18 23.75
N VAL A 120 10.26 15.93 22.95
CA VAL A 120 11.04 17.06 23.43
C VAL A 120 10.39 18.36 22.97
N PRO A 121 9.79 19.16 23.88
CA PRO A 121 9.30 20.49 23.54
C PRO A 121 10.46 21.45 23.26
N PRO A 122 10.28 22.48 22.44
CA PRO A 122 11.28 23.54 22.31
C PRO A 122 11.41 24.26 23.64
N GLY A 123 12.66 24.46 24.08
CA GLY A 123 12.89 25.07 25.37
C GLY A 123 14.34 25.54 25.53
N GLU A 124 14.67 26.10 26.69
CA GLU A 124 16.02 26.46 27.07
C GLU A 124 16.56 25.42 28.05
N VAL A 125 17.70 24.84 27.74
CA VAL A 125 18.40 23.89 28.61
C VAL A 125 19.71 24.53 29.08
N TYR A 126 19.97 24.45 30.38
CA TYR A 126 21.23 24.93 30.94
C TYR A 126 22.38 24.03 30.49
N ASN A 127 23.38 24.62 29.88
CA ASN A 127 24.59 23.94 29.45
C ASN A 127 25.73 24.22 30.45
N GLU A 128 26.08 23.19 31.21
CA GLU A 128 27.14 23.28 32.24
C GLU A 128 28.51 23.67 31.68
N VAL A 129 28.82 23.35 30.41
CA VAL A 129 30.11 23.64 29.77
C VAL A 129 30.21 25.12 29.37
N LEU A 130 29.09 25.73 28.98
CA LEU A 130 29.00 27.11 28.51
C LEU A 130 28.51 28.06 29.64
N ASP A 131 28.16 27.54 30.81
CA ASP A 131 27.59 28.25 31.95
C ASP A 131 26.43 29.21 31.55
N THR A 132 25.59 28.75 30.60
CA THR A 132 24.51 29.55 30.08
C THR A 132 23.34 28.68 29.59
N TYR A 133 22.14 29.30 29.48
CA TYR A 133 20.99 28.65 28.87
C TYR A 133 21.13 28.66 27.36
N VAL A 134 21.12 27.45 26.76
CA VAL A 134 21.15 27.25 25.31
C VAL A 134 19.76 26.85 24.84
N ARG A 135 19.27 27.51 23.81
CA ARG A 135 17.99 27.17 23.20
C ARG A 135 18.11 25.83 22.45
N VAL A 136 17.37 24.85 22.92
CA VAL A 136 17.24 23.54 22.25
C VAL A 136 16.00 23.57 21.39
N ASN A 137 16.18 23.34 20.10
CA ASN A 137 15.04 23.12 19.21
C ASN A 137 14.42 21.79 19.59
N GLY A 138 13.13 21.81 19.94
CA GLY A 138 12.39 20.59 20.21
C GLY A 138 12.27 19.69 18.98
N ASP A 139 11.63 18.56 19.17
CA ASP A 139 11.34 17.64 18.07
C ASP A 139 10.41 18.33 17.05
N ASP A 140 10.80 18.24 15.77
CA ASP A 140 10.00 18.77 14.66
C ASP A 140 8.90 17.77 14.30
N SER A 141 7.71 17.97 14.85
CA SER A 141 6.54 17.09 14.63
C SER A 141 6.19 16.93 13.14
N PHE A 142 6.45 17.98 12.33
CA PHE A 142 6.22 17.93 10.89
C PHE A 142 7.16 16.92 10.21
N LYS A 143 8.45 16.96 10.53
CA LYS A 143 9.44 16.00 10.01
C LYS A 143 9.15 14.59 10.48
N ILE A 144 8.80 14.42 11.75
CA ILE A 144 8.44 13.12 12.32
C ILE A 144 7.26 12.52 11.58
N LEU A 145 6.20 13.31 11.35
CA LEU A 145 5.02 12.87 10.61
C LEU A 145 5.38 12.48 9.16
N LEU A 146 6.15 13.33 8.47
CA LEU A 146 6.52 13.10 7.08
C LEU A 146 7.38 11.84 6.92
N TYR A 147 8.49 11.76 7.65
CA TYR A 147 9.40 10.62 7.55
C TYR A 147 8.81 9.34 8.14
N GLY A 148 7.99 9.44 9.19
CA GLY A 148 7.25 8.31 9.72
C GLY A 148 6.25 7.74 8.72
N LEU A 149 5.48 8.60 8.03
CA LEU A 149 4.57 8.19 6.97
C LEU A 149 5.31 7.54 5.80
N LEU A 150 6.42 8.14 5.35
CA LEU A 150 7.27 7.55 4.30
C LEU A 150 7.81 6.18 4.72
N THR A 151 8.21 6.03 5.98
CA THR A 151 8.68 4.74 6.52
C THR A 151 7.57 3.68 6.49
N ILE A 152 6.35 4.04 6.87
CA ILE A 152 5.19 3.13 6.81
C ILE A 152 4.92 2.70 5.37
N LEU A 153 4.95 3.63 4.41
CA LEU A 153 4.77 3.31 2.99
C LEU A 153 5.88 2.39 2.47
N PHE A 154 7.12 2.60 2.92
CA PHE A 154 8.23 1.75 2.54
C PHE A 154 8.11 0.33 3.14
N ILE A 155 7.59 0.20 4.37
CA ILE A 155 7.26 -1.10 4.97
C ILE A 155 6.17 -1.82 4.15
N ILE A 156 5.13 -1.10 3.74
CA ILE A 156 4.06 -1.68 2.89
C ILE A 156 4.64 -2.16 1.55
N ALA A 157 5.50 -1.36 0.91
CA ALA A 157 6.17 -1.73 -0.33
C ALA A 157 7.09 -2.96 -0.13
N PHE A 158 7.78 -3.04 1.01
CA PHE A 158 8.61 -4.20 1.36
C PHE A 158 7.78 -5.47 1.52
N VAL A 159 6.70 -5.43 2.27
CA VAL A 159 5.79 -6.57 2.47
C VAL A 159 5.19 -7.03 1.13
N TYR A 160 4.80 -6.08 0.28
CA TYR A 160 4.29 -6.38 -1.06
C TYR A 160 5.35 -7.08 -1.94
N THR A 161 6.57 -6.56 -1.96
CA THR A 161 7.69 -7.13 -2.72
C THR A 161 8.09 -8.51 -2.19
N TRP A 162 8.09 -8.69 -0.86
CA TRP A 162 8.31 -9.98 -0.23
C TRP A 162 7.26 -11.03 -0.68
N ARG A 163 5.98 -10.64 -0.71
CA ARG A 163 4.91 -11.51 -1.25
C ARG A 163 5.12 -11.87 -2.72
N LEU A 164 5.54 -10.91 -3.53
CA LEU A 164 5.89 -11.17 -4.93
C LEU A 164 7.02 -12.19 -5.04
N ASN A 165 8.06 -12.07 -4.22
CA ASN A 165 9.16 -13.04 -4.16
C ASN A 165 8.66 -14.47 -3.81
N VAL A 166 7.81 -14.59 -2.79
CA VAL A 166 7.22 -15.88 -2.38
C VAL A 166 6.40 -16.50 -3.52
N LYS A 167 5.49 -15.72 -4.10
CA LYS A 167 4.67 -16.15 -5.25
C LYS A 167 5.51 -16.59 -6.44
N GLN A 168 6.57 -15.84 -6.73
CA GLN A 168 7.50 -16.16 -7.80
C GLN A 168 8.21 -17.50 -7.59
N ASN A 169 8.64 -17.77 -6.35
CA ASN A 169 9.30 -19.02 -6.01
C ASN A 169 8.35 -20.21 -6.17
N ARG A 170 7.06 -20.06 -5.78
CA ARG A 170 6.04 -21.09 -6.00
C ARG A 170 5.84 -21.39 -7.49
N ILE A 171 5.64 -20.36 -8.29
CA ILE A 171 5.47 -20.49 -9.75
C ILE A 171 6.69 -21.16 -10.38
N SER A 172 7.89 -20.81 -9.94
CA SER A 172 9.13 -21.42 -10.42
C SER A 172 9.21 -22.92 -10.09
N GLU A 173 8.74 -23.34 -8.92
CA GLU A 173 8.66 -24.76 -8.56
C GLU A 173 7.63 -25.52 -9.40
N GLU A 174 6.46 -24.95 -9.60
CA GLU A 174 5.40 -25.53 -10.44
C GLU A 174 5.88 -25.73 -11.87
N ILE A 175 6.59 -24.73 -12.45
CA ILE A 175 7.15 -24.83 -13.80
C ILE A 175 8.21 -25.95 -13.88
N LEU A 176 9.11 -26.02 -12.91
CA LEU A 176 10.14 -27.06 -12.85
C LEU A 176 9.54 -28.47 -12.65
N ALA A 177 8.48 -28.59 -11.86
CA ALA A 177 7.77 -29.84 -11.66
C ALA A 177 7.11 -30.37 -12.96
N THR A 178 6.72 -29.46 -13.88
CA THR A 178 6.21 -29.85 -15.21
C THR A 178 7.30 -30.12 -16.24
N GLY A 179 8.59 -30.16 -15.86
CA GLY A 179 9.72 -30.39 -16.73
C GLY A 179 10.06 -29.25 -17.68
N LYS A 180 9.42 -28.07 -17.51
CA LYS A 180 9.69 -26.90 -18.34
C LYS A 180 10.87 -26.11 -17.78
N LYS A 181 11.64 -25.48 -18.68
CA LYS A 181 12.75 -24.59 -18.31
C LYS A 181 12.20 -23.24 -17.84
N LEU A 182 12.81 -22.67 -16.80
CA LEU A 182 12.51 -21.32 -16.36
C LEU A 182 13.03 -20.29 -17.38
N LYS A 183 12.32 -19.19 -17.53
CA LYS A 183 12.78 -18.06 -18.35
C LYS A 183 14.09 -17.51 -17.79
N SER A 184 15.02 -17.21 -18.66
CA SER A 184 16.31 -16.58 -18.31
C SER A 184 16.09 -15.08 -18.00
N GLY A 185 17.04 -14.46 -17.28
CA GLY A 185 16.99 -13.02 -17.00
C GLY A 185 16.95 -12.15 -18.28
N LYS A 186 17.53 -12.62 -19.39
CA LYS A 186 17.42 -11.95 -20.70
C LYS A 186 16.00 -12.03 -21.26
N ASP A 187 15.35 -13.16 -21.12
CA ASP A 187 13.96 -13.37 -21.57
C ASP A 187 13.00 -12.54 -20.72
N ASP A 188 13.28 -12.38 -19.41
CA ASP A 188 12.49 -11.55 -18.52
C ASP A 188 12.60 -10.06 -18.90
N LEU A 189 13.82 -9.58 -19.17
CA LEU A 189 14.06 -8.20 -19.60
C LEU A 189 13.36 -7.92 -20.94
N ARG A 190 13.45 -8.85 -21.87
CA ARG A 190 12.76 -8.76 -23.16
C ARG A 190 11.24 -8.76 -22.99
N SER A 191 10.70 -9.62 -22.12
CA SER A 191 9.26 -9.65 -21.84
C SER A 191 8.75 -8.36 -21.21
N VAL A 192 9.55 -7.70 -20.37
CA VAL A 192 9.19 -6.38 -19.76
C VAL A 192 9.26 -5.26 -20.80
N LEU A 193 10.25 -5.32 -21.71
CA LEU A 193 10.46 -4.27 -22.71
C LEU A 193 9.61 -4.45 -23.97
N ASP A 194 9.28 -5.69 -24.38
CA ASP A 194 8.50 -5.98 -25.58
C ASP A 194 7.04 -6.35 -25.25
N ASP A 195 6.84 -7.47 -24.54
CA ASP A 195 5.50 -8.05 -24.33
C ASP A 195 4.62 -7.22 -23.37
N GLN A 196 5.24 -6.57 -22.38
CA GLN A 196 4.55 -5.79 -21.35
C GLN A 196 4.90 -4.29 -21.36
N PHE A 197 5.46 -3.81 -22.48
CA PHE A 197 5.89 -2.43 -22.65
C PHE A 197 4.84 -1.42 -22.21
N HIS A 198 3.59 -1.62 -22.62
CA HIS A 198 2.47 -0.74 -22.23
C HIS A 198 2.24 -0.70 -20.71
N LYS A 199 2.39 -1.83 -20.00
CA LYS A 199 2.24 -1.89 -18.54
C LYS A 199 3.42 -1.20 -17.84
N THR A 200 4.62 -1.42 -18.33
CA THR A 200 5.84 -0.81 -17.81
C THR A 200 5.83 0.70 -18.03
N LEU A 201 5.39 1.14 -19.20
CA LEU A 201 5.25 2.55 -19.53
C LEU A 201 4.21 3.26 -18.64
N LEU A 202 3.07 2.61 -18.36
CA LEU A 202 2.02 3.14 -17.50
C LEU A 202 2.39 3.08 -16.01
N ALA A 203 3.22 2.13 -15.58
CA ALA A 203 3.61 1.97 -14.19
C ALA A 203 4.31 3.21 -13.64
N LEU A 204 5.17 3.86 -14.44
CA LEU A 204 5.91 5.04 -14.02
C LEU A 204 5.01 6.25 -13.71
N PRO A 205 4.11 6.70 -14.62
CA PRO A 205 3.18 7.80 -14.32
C PRO A 205 2.18 7.43 -13.22
N ILE A 206 1.67 6.21 -13.17
CA ILE A 206 0.75 5.77 -12.11
C ILE A 206 1.44 5.83 -10.75
N THR A 207 2.68 5.35 -10.65
CA THR A 207 3.46 5.43 -9.40
C THR A 207 3.72 6.90 -9.04
N GLY A 208 4.04 7.75 -10.01
CA GLY A 208 4.19 9.18 -9.80
C GLY A 208 2.92 9.82 -9.23
N ILE A 209 1.76 9.58 -9.84
CA ILE A 209 0.47 10.09 -9.34
C ILE A 209 0.20 9.57 -7.92
N LEU A 210 0.41 8.29 -7.65
CA LEU A 210 0.23 7.72 -6.31
C LEU A 210 1.13 8.43 -5.28
N VAL A 211 2.41 8.59 -5.57
CA VAL A 211 3.37 9.22 -4.66
C VAL A 211 3.06 10.70 -4.47
N PHE A 212 2.89 11.47 -5.56
CA PHE A 212 2.73 12.93 -5.48
C PHE A 212 1.32 13.38 -5.14
N THR A 213 0.31 12.53 -5.22
CA THR A 213 -1.08 12.88 -4.89
C THR A 213 -1.51 12.24 -3.58
N VAL A 214 -1.33 10.93 -3.43
CA VAL A 214 -1.84 10.19 -2.25
C VAL A 214 -1.07 10.55 -0.99
N ILE A 215 0.26 10.67 -1.06
CA ILE A 215 1.08 11.01 0.11
C ILE A 215 0.74 12.40 0.67
N PRO A 216 0.70 13.49 -0.13
CA PRO A 216 0.30 14.79 0.37
C PRO A 216 -1.14 14.83 0.93
N ILE A 217 -2.09 14.12 0.31
CA ILE A 217 -3.47 14.06 0.82
C ILE A 217 -3.51 13.37 2.18
N LEU A 218 -2.86 12.22 2.33
CA LEU A 218 -2.77 11.53 3.62
C LEU A 218 -2.10 12.40 4.69
N PHE A 219 -1.05 13.10 4.30
CA PHE A 219 -0.35 14.01 5.17
C PHE A 219 -1.26 15.16 5.65
N MET A 220 -2.01 15.80 4.74
CA MET A 220 -2.96 16.86 5.10
C MET A 220 -4.09 16.35 6.01
N ILE A 221 -4.60 15.15 5.77
CA ILE A 221 -5.62 14.53 6.63
C ILE A 221 -5.07 14.31 8.04
N LEU A 222 -3.85 13.76 8.16
CA LEU A 222 -3.20 13.50 9.44
C LEU A 222 -2.92 14.81 10.20
N LEU A 223 -2.42 15.84 9.51
CA LEU A 223 -2.24 17.18 10.12
C LEU A 223 -3.56 17.78 10.61
N SER A 224 -4.63 17.65 9.83
CA SER A 224 -5.96 18.12 10.21
C SER A 224 -6.48 17.43 11.48
N LEU A 225 -6.27 16.10 11.58
CA LEU A 225 -6.66 15.33 12.76
C LEU A 225 -5.88 15.74 14.02
N ILE A 226 -4.59 16.03 13.88
CA ILE A 226 -3.74 16.47 15.00
C ILE A 226 -4.13 17.87 15.47
N HIS A 227 -4.56 18.75 14.57
CA HIS A 227 -4.93 20.12 14.92
C HIS A 227 -6.29 20.21 15.62
N ILE A 228 -7.12 19.16 15.54
CA ILE A 228 -8.45 19.08 16.18
C ILE A 228 -8.37 18.45 17.57
N SER A 229 -7.30 17.71 17.88
CA SER A 229 -7.09 17.09 19.20
C SER A 229 -6.31 18.01 20.14
#